data_fb6cd05bba6a825be2696031a0a56590
#
_entry.id   fb6cd05bba6a825be2696031a0a56590
#
_cell.length_a   1.000
_cell.length_b   1.000
_cell.length_c   1.000
_cell.angle_alpha   90.00
_cell.angle_beta   90.00
_cell.angle_gamma   90.00
#
_symmetry.space_group_name_H-M   'P 1'
#
loop_
_entity.id
_entity.type
_entity.pdbx_description
1 polymer ?
#
loop_
_entity_poly.entity_id
_entity_poly.type
_entity_poly.pdbx_seq_one_letter_code
_entity_poly.pdbx_strand_id
1 'polypeptide(L)'
;MNVKSFVLRVTIISVFTFCLINPSISYTQEKKPNILFIVSEDNGPEMGCYGTPIPTPHLDNLADQGFLFERAYVAQAGCSQSRAAFLTGLYPHQNGQIGLATWKYQMFNPNTPNIPNSLKAAGYTTGIIGKLHVNPASAFSFDFKAIPGANFARKNMAAYAKEAEKFMTESDKPFYLQVNHPDAHAPFIAQVDGLPEKPLTGKDVDALPYMVLNSKKLKDATANYYNCMMRLDSYIGDLIEALKKSGKYDNTFIVYIGDHGADILRGKRTSYEGGVQIPMILSWPGKNLNFKRLKELVSTIDLYPTFLDVAGLPIPEYLPGKSLLPLLNEKKINWRKYLFTEYHLHSNHNPYPQRTVRNNRYKLIWNPLSGTENPGYEFTLSHTVKISEEELLKDADQKVKNAYFLMKNPPEYELYDLKNDPYEFENLANNKANVTILSELKSVLWKWQKETFDPLIDKNKAAKLFDLIQEVGMEHKPRILVPYATFTNPKLEFNNKPLKQ
;
A
#
# COMPACT_ATOMS: atom_id res chain seq x y z
N MET A 1 -80.26 23.24 -76.88
CA MET A 1 -79.35 24.25 -76.21
C MET A 1 -78.80 23.64 -74.93
N ASN A 2 -77.50 23.37 -74.91
CA ASN A 2 -76.81 22.65 -73.81
C ASN A 2 -76.52 23.57 -72.64
N VAL A 3 -76.85 23.14 -71.42
CA VAL A 3 -76.38 23.76 -70.18
C VAL A 3 -75.41 22.74 -69.50
N LYS A 4 -74.14 23.08 -69.49
CA LYS A 4 -73.12 22.30 -68.76
C LYS A 4 -73.12 22.71 -67.30
N SER A 5 -73.37 21.70 -66.39
CA SER A 5 -73.25 21.87 -64.98
C SER A 5 -71.72 21.71 -64.57
N PHE A 6 -71.26 22.68 -63.82
CA PHE A 6 -69.93 22.71 -63.28
C PHE A 6 -69.97 22.17 -61.82
N VAL A 7 -69.41 21.00 -61.58
CA VAL A 7 -69.25 20.38 -60.25
C VAL A 7 -67.91 20.80 -59.63
N LEU A 8 -67.98 21.61 -58.58
CA LEU A 8 -66.79 22.03 -57.79
C LEU A 8 -66.49 20.95 -56.77
N ARG A 9 -65.36 20.26 -56.97
CA ARG A 9 -64.80 19.35 -55.97
C ARG A 9 -64.00 20.12 -54.95
N VAL A 10 -64.44 20.19 -53.68
CA VAL A 10 -63.71 20.71 -52.55
C VAL A 10 -62.86 19.54 -51.99
N THR A 11 -61.59 19.61 -52.12
CA THR A 11 -60.62 18.65 -51.51
C THR A 11 -60.24 19.16 -50.10
N ILE A 12 -60.74 18.50 -49.06
CA ILE A 12 -60.36 18.76 -47.68
C ILE A 12 -59.00 18.08 -47.42
N ILE A 13 -57.94 18.87 -47.29
CA ILE A 13 -56.63 18.38 -46.86
C ILE A 13 -56.58 18.39 -45.35
N SER A 14 -56.72 17.21 -44.72
CA SER A 14 -56.52 17.02 -43.30
C SER A 14 -55.01 17.00 -43.03
N VAL A 15 -54.47 18.07 -42.45
CA VAL A 15 -53.10 18.11 -41.95
C VAL A 15 -53.07 17.38 -40.59
N PHE A 16 -52.60 16.14 -40.62
CA PHE A 16 -52.28 15.41 -39.39
C PHE A 16 -50.93 15.94 -38.88
N THR A 17 -50.98 16.78 -37.84
CA THR A 17 -49.78 17.21 -37.09
C THR A 17 -49.30 16.05 -36.21
N PHE A 18 -48.35 15.29 -36.67
CA PHE A 18 -47.67 14.25 -35.89
C PHE A 18 -46.74 14.94 -34.87
N CYS A 19 -47.21 15.14 -33.64
CA CYS A 19 -46.33 15.49 -32.52
C CYS A 19 -45.36 14.34 -32.27
N LEU A 20 -44.13 14.42 -32.82
CA LEU A 20 -43.05 13.58 -32.42
C LEU A 20 -42.71 13.88 -30.95
N ILE A 21 -43.26 13.14 -30.04
CA ILE A 21 -42.80 13.07 -28.65
C ILE A 21 -41.47 12.33 -28.72
N ASN A 22 -40.33 13.05 -28.81
CA ASN A 22 -39.03 12.50 -28.55
C ASN A 22 -38.97 12.20 -27.07
N PRO A 23 -38.90 10.94 -26.64
CA PRO A 23 -38.58 10.65 -25.26
C PRO A 23 -37.16 11.15 -25.06
N SER A 24 -37.00 12.24 -24.36
CA SER A 24 -35.69 12.66 -23.84
C SER A 24 -35.26 11.55 -22.88
N ILE A 25 -34.42 10.61 -23.40
CA ILE A 25 -33.72 9.66 -22.56
C ILE A 25 -32.76 10.53 -21.75
N SER A 26 -33.21 10.92 -20.55
CA SER A 26 -32.35 11.52 -19.56
C SER A 26 -31.32 10.44 -19.16
N TYR A 27 -30.16 10.44 -19.80
CA TYR A 27 -29.02 9.73 -19.27
C TYR A 27 -28.74 10.37 -17.91
N THR A 28 -29.19 9.77 -16.84
CA THR A 28 -28.68 10.08 -15.52
C THR A 28 -27.18 9.79 -15.57
N GLN A 29 -26.38 10.83 -15.65
CA GLN A 29 -24.92 10.72 -15.58
C GLN A 29 -24.61 9.95 -14.28
N GLU A 30 -24.06 8.75 -14.42
CA GLU A 30 -23.77 7.89 -13.28
C GLU A 30 -22.90 8.72 -12.31
N LYS A 31 -23.37 8.90 -11.08
CA LYS A 31 -22.66 9.70 -10.07
C LYS A 31 -21.26 9.12 -9.89
N LYS A 32 -20.23 9.92 -10.08
CA LYS A 32 -18.84 9.49 -9.77
C LYS A 32 -18.81 8.91 -8.36
N PRO A 33 -18.18 7.74 -8.15
CA PRO A 33 -18.11 7.13 -6.82
C PRO A 33 -17.22 7.94 -5.90
N ASN A 34 -17.54 7.93 -4.61
CA ASN A 34 -16.62 8.38 -3.59
C ASN A 34 -15.51 7.33 -3.40
N ILE A 35 -14.39 7.75 -2.84
CA ILE A 35 -13.27 6.88 -2.52
C ILE A 35 -12.91 7.09 -1.04
N LEU A 36 -13.04 6.02 -0.24
CA LEU A 36 -12.54 5.97 1.13
C LEU A 36 -11.30 5.08 1.16
N PHE A 37 -10.15 5.68 1.42
CA PHE A 37 -8.86 4.99 1.51
C PHE A 37 -8.40 4.93 2.96
N ILE A 38 -8.42 3.74 3.56
CA ILE A 38 -8.08 3.47 4.95
C ILE A 38 -6.67 2.87 4.98
N VAL A 39 -5.77 3.52 5.69
CA VAL A 39 -4.38 3.08 5.86
C VAL A 39 -4.09 2.90 7.34
N SER A 40 -3.71 1.71 7.74
CA SER A 40 -3.19 1.44 9.08
C SER A 40 -1.66 1.40 9.07
N GLU A 41 -1.04 1.64 10.22
CA GLU A 41 0.41 1.67 10.34
C GLU A 41 0.97 0.33 10.83
N ASP A 42 2.13 -0.05 10.29
CA ASP A 42 2.99 -1.14 10.78
C ASP A 42 2.24 -2.48 10.98
N ASN A 43 1.36 -2.85 10.04
CA ASN A 43 0.66 -4.13 10.15
C ASN A 43 0.68 -4.96 8.87
N GLY A 44 1.03 -6.23 9.04
CA GLY A 44 0.86 -7.27 8.05
C GLY A 44 -0.55 -7.87 8.08
N PRO A 45 -0.78 -9.02 7.40
CA PRO A 45 -2.09 -9.63 7.27
C PRO A 45 -2.55 -10.39 8.54
N GLU A 46 -2.13 -9.95 9.74
CA GLU A 46 -2.46 -10.60 11.00
C GLU A 46 -3.85 -10.18 11.51
N MET A 47 -4.91 -10.68 10.87
CA MET A 47 -6.32 -10.46 11.24
C MET A 47 -7.18 -11.69 10.92
N GLY A 48 -8.40 -11.75 11.44
CA GLY A 48 -9.29 -12.91 11.32
C GLY A 48 -9.54 -13.36 9.89
N CYS A 49 -9.85 -12.44 8.99
CA CYS A 49 -10.09 -12.75 7.58
C CYS A 49 -8.87 -13.35 6.84
N TYR A 50 -7.66 -13.20 7.36
CA TYR A 50 -6.45 -13.87 6.88
C TYR A 50 -6.10 -15.15 7.65
N GLY A 51 -6.89 -15.52 8.68
CA GLY A 51 -6.73 -16.76 9.44
C GLY A 51 -5.95 -16.62 10.74
N THR A 52 -5.61 -15.41 11.18
CA THR A 52 -5.02 -15.18 12.50
C THR A 52 -6.10 -15.32 13.57
N PRO A 53 -5.85 -16.04 14.69
CA PRO A 53 -6.86 -16.32 15.71
C PRO A 53 -7.08 -15.13 16.67
N ILE A 54 -7.34 -13.94 16.12
CA ILE A 54 -7.71 -12.74 16.87
C ILE A 54 -9.04 -12.18 16.34
N PRO A 55 -9.91 -11.62 17.21
CA PRO A 55 -11.16 -11.05 16.76
C PRO A 55 -10.94 -9.70 16.06
N THR A 56 -11.27 -9.66 14.77
CA THR A 56 -11.30 -8.44 13.95
C THR A 56 -12.61 -8.37 13.14
N PRO A 57 -13.80 -8.36 13.84
CA PRO A 57 -15.09 -8.55 13.19
C PRO A 57 -15.44 -7.49 12.16
N HIS A 58 -14.97 -6.25 12.30
CA HIS A 58 -15.28 -5.18 11.36
C HIS A 58 -14.48 -5.30 10.07
N LEU A 59 -13.19 -5.65 10.16
CA LEU A 59 -12.33 -5.94 9.01
C LEU A 59 -12.76 -7.24 8.32
N ASP A 60 -13.14 -8.27 9.10
CA ASP A 60 -13.64 -9.52 8.58
C ASP A 60 -14.93 -9.29 7.79
N ASN A 61 -15.88 -8.50 8.33
CA ASN A 61 -17.10 -8.13 7.63
C ASN A 61 -16.83 -7.29 6.37
N LEU A 62 -15.86 -6.38 6.40
CA LEU A 62 -15.48 -5.61 5.21
C LEU A 62 -14.91 -6.53 4.12
N ALA A 63 -14.13 -7.52 4.51
CA ALA A 63 -13.61 -8.54 3.62
C ALA A 63 -14.71 -9.42 3.03
N ASP A 64 -15.66 -9.88 3.84
CA ASP A 64 -16.78 -10.73 3.43
C ASP A 64 -17.75 -10.04 2.45
N GLN A 65 -17.78 -8.72 2.47
CA GLN A 65 -18.60 -7.90 1.53
C GLN A 65 -17.78 -7.39 0.32
N GLY A 66 -16.58 -7.89 0.09
CA GLY A 66 -15.70 -7.37 -0.93
C GLY A 66 -14.70 -8.37 -1.49
N PHE A 67 -13.50 -7.89 -1.72
CA PHE A 67 -12.37 -8.65 -2.27
C PHE A 67 -11.21 -8.62 -1.30
N LEU A 68 -10.73 -9.79 -0.91
CA LEU A 68 -9.56 -9.96 -0.08
C LEU A 68 -8.39 -10.43 -0.95
N PHE A 69 -7.31 -9.66 -0.99
CA PHE A 69 -6.10 -10.03 -1.71
C PHE A 69 -5.14 -10.79 -0.78
N GLU A 70 -4.93 -12.07 -1.06
CA GLU A 70 -4.02 -12.91 -0.26
C GLU A 70 -2.54 -12.56 -0.45
N ARG A 71 -2.20 -11.85 -1.56
CA ARG A 71 -0.82 -11.55 -1.97
C ARG A 71 -0.67 -10.10 -2.39
N ALA A 72 -0.86 -9.21 -1.43
CA ALA A 72 -0.66 -7.78 -1.59
C ALA A 72 0.67 -7.35 -0.95
N TYR A 73 1.43 -6.50 -1.64
CA TYR A 73 2.77 -6.11 -1.24
C TYR A 73 3.00 -4.61 -1.35
N VAL A 74 3.78 -4.06 -0.41
CA VAL A 74 4.29 -2.71 -0.53
C VAL A 74 5.54 -2.68 -1.42
N ALA A 75 5.83 -1.52 -2.00
CA ALA A 75 7.07 -1.35 -2.77
C ALA A 75 8.33 -1.39 -1.89
N GLN A 76 8.22 -0.88 -0.65
CA GLN A 76 9.29 -0.91 0.36
C GLN A 76 8.68 -0.93 1.77
N ALA A 77 9.22 -1.76 2.65
CA ALA A 77 8.79 -1.88 4.05
C ALA A 77 9.32 -0.73 4.92
N GLY A 78 8.74 0.45 4.73
CA GLY A 78 9.06 1.67 5.49
C GLY A 78 8.01 2.74 5.27
N CYS A 79 7.61 3.45 6.34
CA CYS A 79 6.45 4.34 6.32
C CYS A 79 6.45 5.35 5.16
N SER A 80 7.45 6.25 5.10
CA SER A 80 7.48 7.31 4.08
C SER A 80 7.63 6.76 2.67
N GLN A 81 8.44 5.73 2.50
CA GLN A 81 8.72 5.09 1.23
C GLN A 81 7.48 4.41 0.66
N SER A 82 6.81 3.60 1.49
CA SER A 82 5.55 2.95 1.11
C SER A 82 4.46 3.98 0.81
N ARG A 83 4.34 5.02 1.65
CA ARG A 83 3.33 6.09 1.47
C ARG A 83 3.55 6.89 0.20
N ALA A 84 4.79 7.27 -0.11
CA ALA A 84 5.12 7.91 -1.38
C ALA A 84 4.82 6.98 -2.57
N ALA A 85 5.14 5.69 -2.44
CA ALA A 85 4.91 4.72 -3.51
C ALA A 85 3.41 4.54 -3.83
N PHE A 86 2.55 4.34 -2.84
CA PHE A 86 1.12 4.19 -3.13
C PHE A 86 0.46 5.51 -3.56
N LEU A 87 0.91 6.67 -3.06
CA LEU A 87 0.35 7.96 -3.45
C LEU A 87 0.72 8.38 -4.87
N THR A 88 1.91 8.00 -5.35
CA THR A 88 2.43 8.38 -6.68
C THR A 88 2.34 7.26 -7.72
N GLY A 89 2.11 6.00 -7.30
CA GLY A 89 2.17 4.82 -8.16
C GLY A 89 3.58 4.47 -8.64
N LEU A 90 4.63 5.06 -8.03
CA LEU A 90 6.03 4.91 -8.43
C LEU A 90 6.85 4.21 -7.34
N TYR A 91 7.85 3.41 -7.75
CA TYR A 91 8.80 2.85 -6.80
C TYR A 91 9.61 3.95 -6.09
N PRO A 92 10.11 3.72 -4.86
CA PRO A 92 10.93 4.71 -4.14
C PRO A 92 12.14 5.22 -4.93
N HIS A 93 12.85 4.36 -5.68
CA HIS A 93 13.95 4.80 -6.54
C HIS A 93 13.48 5.72 -7.69
N GLN A 94 12.21 5.66 -8.10
CA GLN A 94 11.64 6.52 -9.13
C GLN A 94 11.11 7.84 -8.55
N ASN A 95 10.44 7.81 -7.39
CA ASN A 95 9.88 9.02 -6.77
C ASN A 95 10.85 9.77 -5.86
N GLY A 96 11.91 9.12 -5.36
CA GLY A 96 12.96 9.71 -4.53
C GLY A 96 12.77 9.63 -3.03
N GLN A 97 11.59 9.24 -2.53
CA GLN A 97 11.34 9.08 -1.10
C GLN A 97 11.95 7.75 -0.61
N ILE A 98 13.29 7.64 -0.59
CA ILE A 98 14.00 6.42 -0.24
C ILE A 98 14.23 6.21 1.25
N GLY A 99 13.99 7.22 2.08
CA GLY A 99 14.10 7.22 3.54
C GLY A 99 12.94 7.99 4.20
N LEU A 100 12.92 8.05 5.54
CA LEU A 100 11.86 8.70 6.31
C LEU A 100 11.81 10.23 6.09
N ALA A 101 10.60 10.76 5.94
CA ALA A 101 10.34 12.19 5.87
C ALA A 101 10.79 12.94 7.14
N THR A 102 10.69 12.32 8.31
CA THR A 102 11.22 12.86 9.59
C THR A 102 12.74 12.99 9.59
N TRP A 103 13.44 12.19 8.79
CA TRP A 103 14.88 12.27 8.54
C TRP A 103 15.22 13.16 7.34
N LYS A 104 14.24 13.96 6.86
CA LYS A 104 14.40 14.93 5.76
C LYS A 104 14.64 14.32 4.37
N TYR A 105 14.37 13.02 4.21
CA TYR A 105 14.25 12.45 2.86
C TYR A 105 13.00 12.98 2.17
N GLN A 106 13.05 13.14 0.86
CA GLN A 106 11.96 13.73 0.08
C GLN A 106 11.92 13.20 -1.35
N MET A 107 10.78 13.38 -2.00
CA MET A 107 10.63 13.12 -3.44
C MET A 107 11.56 14.00 -4.26
N PHE A 108 12.05 13.49 -5.40
CA PHE A 108 12.91 14.23 -6.33
C PHE A 108 12.20 15.44 -6.93
N ASN A 109 10.93 15.27 -7.28
CA ASN A 109 10.13 16.31 -7.92
C ASN A 109 8.85 16.56 -7.12
N PRO A 110 8.63 17.77 -6.56
CA PRO A 110 7.41 18.11 -5.85
C PRO A 110 6.17 18.14 -6.77
N ASN A 111 6.37 18.20 -8.09
CA ASN A 111 5.29 18.17 -9.08
C ASN A 111 4.93 16.74 -9.54
N THR A 112 5.50 15.71 -8.90
CA THR A 112 5.14 14.31 -9.20
C THR A 112 3.61 14.14 -9.08
N PRO A 113 2.92 13.67 -10.14
CA PRO A 113 1.50 13.39 -10.09
C PRO A 113 1.19 12.39 -8.97
N ASN A 114 0.06 12.61 -8.29
CA ASN A 114 -0.31 11.82 -7.14
C ASN A 114 -1.84 11.75 -6.99
N ILE A 115 -2.31 10.81 -6.19
CA ILE A 115 -3.74 10.54 -6.01
C ILE A 115 -4.54 11.80 -5.68
N PRO A 116 -4.27 12.55 -4.57
CA PRO A 116 -5.13 13.67 -4.21
C PRO A 116 -5.15 14.77 -5.27
N ASN A 117 -4.01 15.08 -5.89
CA ASN A 117 -3.95 16.14 -6.90
C ASN A 117 -4.73 15.77 -8.17
N SER A 118 -4.62 14.51 -8.63
CA SER A 118 -5.32 14.05 -9.82
C SER A 118 -6.83 13.97 -9.61
N LEU A 119 -7.26 13.48 -8.45
CA LEU A 119 -8.69 13.43 -8.12
C LEU A 119 -9.28 14.82 -7.88
N LYS A 120 -8.52 15.73 -7.25
CA LYS A 120 -8.93 17.13 -7.09
C LYS A 120 -9.12 17.81 -8.44
N ALA A 121 -8.18 17.62 -9.38
CA ALA A 121 -8.29 18.14 -10.75
C ALA A 121 -9.51 17.55 -11.50
N ALA A 122 -9.95 16.35 -11.14
CA ALA A 122 -11.16 15.71 -11.68
C ALA A 122 -12.47 16.11 -10.97
N GLY A 123 -12.41 17.07 -10.04
CA GLY A 123 -13.58 17.65 -9.36
C GLY A 123 -13.96 16.94 -8.06
N TYR A 124 -13.11 16.08 -7.51
CA TYR A 124 -13.30 15.51 -6.18
C TYR A 124 -12.97 16.53 -5.08
N THR A 125 -13.70 16.47 -3.96
CA THR A 125 -13.25 17.09 -2.71
C THR A 125 -12.27 16.13 -2.03
N THR A 126 -11.07 16.61 -1.67
CA THR A 126 -10.01 15.73 -1.16
C THR A 126 -9.75 15.96 0.33
N GLY A 127 -9.69 14.89 1.11
CA GLY A 127 -9.45 14.95 2.55
C GLY A 127 -8.37 13.98 3.02
N ILE A 128 -7.67 14.37 4.11
CA ILE A 128 -6.77 13.49 4.85
C ILE A 128 -7.00 13.64 6.35
N ILE A 129 -7.10 12.51 7.02
CA ILE A 129 -7.14 12.42 8.49
C ILE A 129 -5.92 11.60 8.93
N GLY A 130 -5.13 12.15 9.86
CA GLY A 130 -3.92 11.50 10.36
C GLY A 130 -2.68 11.79 9.50
N LYS A 131 -1.76 10.86 9.49
CA LYS A 131 -0.38 10.98 9.01
C LYS A 131 -0.23 10.93 7.48
N LEU A 132 0.33 11.98 6.88
CA LEU A 132 0.81 11.94 5.48
C LEU A 132 2.20 11.32 5.37
N HIS A 133 3.18 11.88 6.06
CA HIS A 133 4.57 11.39 6.22
C HIS A 133 5.36 11.23 4.91
N VAL A 134 5.14 12.11 3.94
CA VAL A 134 5.90 12.21 2.68
C VAL A 134 6.38 13.64 2.52
N ASN A 135 7.59 13.86 2.03
CA ASN A 135 8.13 15.18 1.73
C ASN A 135 8.28 15.41 0.22
N PRO A 136 8.10 16.67 -0.24
CA PRO A 136 7.55 17.77 0.54
C PRO A 136 6.03 17.60 0.71
N ALA A 137 5.51 17.86 1.91
CA ALA A 137 4.07 17.73 2.18
C ALA A 137 3.21 18.67 1.30
N SER A 138 3.79 19.77 0.81
CA SER A 138 3.16 20.71 -0.13
C SER A 138 2.87 20.12 -1.52
N ALA A 139 3.50 19.00 -1.87
CA ALA A 139 3.22 18.29 -3.12
C ALA A 139 1.83 17.65 -3.15
N PHE A 140 1.15 17.52 -2.00
CA PHE A 140 -0.14 16.84 -1.85
C PHE A 140 -1.23 17.84 -1.44
N SER A 141 -2.15 18.10 -2.36
CA SER A 141 -3.18 19.14 -2.19
C SER A 141 -4.47 18.51 -1.65
N PHE A 142 -4.70 18.66 -0.34
CA PHE A 142 -5.95 18.26 0.31
C PHE A 142 -6.77 19.50 0.67
N ASP A 143 -8.09 19.46 0.41
CA ASP A 143 -9.05 20.49 0.78
C ASP A 143 -9.36 20.47 2.28
N PHE A 144 -9.34 19.27 2.87
CA PHE A 144 -9.59 19.02 4.29
C PHE A 144 -8.42 18.29 4.93
N LYS A 145 -8.02 18.72 6.12
CA LYS A 145 -6.97 18.09 6.93
C LYS A 145 -7.38 18.07 8.40
N ALA A 146 -7.40 16.89 9.01
CA ALA A 146 -7.66 16.74 10.43
C ALA A 146 -6.64 15.82 11.09
N ILE A 147 -6.46 15.96 12.39
CA ILE A 147 -5.57 15.14 13.24
C ILE A 147 -4.18 14.98 12.61
N PRO A 148 -3.46 16.08 12.34
CA PRO A 148 -2.18 16.02 11.66
C PRO A 148 -1.14 15.26 12.50
N GLY A 149 -0.29 14.49 11.81
CA GLY A 149 0.80 13.76 12.45
C GLY A 149 0.47 12.31 12.77
N ALA A 150 1.38 11.65 13.47
CA ALA A 150 1.38 10.20 13.62
C ALA A 150 0.50 9.67 14.76
N ASN A 151 0.16 10.51 15.76
CA ASN A 151 -0.64 10.15 16.93
C ASN A 151 -0.22 8.84 17.63
N PHE A 152 1.07 8.60 17.77
CA PHE A 152 1.58 7.35 18.38
C PHE A 152 1.16 7.15 19.85
N ALA A 153 0.73 8.21 20.52
CA ALA A 153 0.15 8.13 21.86
C ALA A 153 -1.34 7.73 21.88
N ARG A 154 -1.97 7.51 20.69
CA ARG A 154 -3.39 7.13 20.51
C ARG A 154 -4.36 8.05 21.25
N LYS A 155 -4.08 9.34 21.27
CA LYS A 155 -4.96 10.32 21.92
C LYS A 155 -6.20 10.57 21.07
N ASN A 156 -7.36 10.60 21.74
CA ASN A 156 -8.65 10.97 21.13
C ASN A 156 -8.95 10.20 19.81
N MET A 157 -8.85 8.88 19.87
CA MET A 157 -9.01 8.03 18.67
C MET A 157 -10.42 8.10 18.08
N ALA A 158 -11.45 8.33 18.90
CA ALA A 158 -12.83 8.51 18.43
C ALA A 158 -13.00 9.74 17.50
N ALA A 159 -12.07 10.71 17.54
CA ALA A 159 -12.13 11.86 16.65
C ALA A 159 -11.92 11.50 15.18
N TYR A 160 -11.26 10.37 14.85
CA TYR A 160 -11.05 9.96 13.46
C TYR A 160 -12.37 9.72 12.73
N ALA A 161 -13.27 8.95 13.32
CA ALA A 161 -14.60 8.70 12.75
C ALA A 161 -15.46 9.98 12.72
N LYS A 162 -15.40 10.82 13.78
CA LYS A 162 -16.14 12.09 13.86
C LYS A 162 -15.71 13.08 12.77
N GLU A 163 -14.41 13.28 12.56
CA GLU A 163 -13.89 14.15 11.52
C GLU A 163 -14.18 13.60 10.12
N ALA A 164 -14.17 12.27 9.95
CA ALA A 164 -14.58 11.62 8.71
C ALA A 164 -16.06 11.82 8.41
N GLU A 165 -16.95 11.61 9.41
CA GLU A 165 -18.39 11.84 9.27
C GLU A 165 -18.70 13.29 8.85
N LYS A 166 -18.08 14.27 9.53
CA LYS A 166 -18.19 15.68 9.19
C LYS A 166 -17.81 15.94 7.74
N PHE A 167 -16.61 15.53 7.32
CA PHE A 167 -16.12 15.73 5.95
C PHE A 167 -17.04 15.07 4.91
N MET A 168 -17.47 13.82 5.14
CA MET A 168 -18.32 13.09 4.21
C MET A 168 -19.73 13.71 4.11
N THR A 169 -20.27 14.20 5.21
CA THR A 169 -21.60 14.83 5.24
C THR A 169 -21.60 16.20 4.54
N GLU A 170 -20.58 17.02 4.76
CA GLU A 170 -20.45 18.37 4.20
C GLU A 170 -20.07 18.39 2.71
N SER A 171 -19.61 17.28 2.13
CA SER A 171 -19.21 17.23 0.74
C SER A 171 -20.39 17.06 -0.23
N ASP A 172 -20.67 18.05 -1.05
CA ASP A 172 -21.69 17.98 -2.12
C ASP A 172 -21.15 17.33 -3.42
N LYS A 173 -19.82 17.18 -3.53
CA LYS A 173 -19.11 16.58 -4.65
C LYS A 173 -18.70 15.15 -4.29
N PRO A 174 -18.34 14.31 -5.28
CA PRO A 174 -17.64 13.07 -4.98
C PRO A 174 -16.37 13.39 -4.17
N PHE A 175 -16.06 12.56 -3.19
CA PHE A 175 -14.92 12.78 -2.33
C PHE A 175 -13.85 11.68 -2.46
N TYR A 176 -12.61 12.06 -2.19
CA TYR A 176 -11.51 11.19 -1.81
C TYR A 176 -11.14 11.49 -0.36
N LEU A 177 -11.29 10.54 0.53
CA LEU A 177 -10.89 10.66 1.92
C LEU A 177 -9.86 9.59 2.26
N GLN A 178 -8.66 10.01 2.65
CA GLN A 178 -7.63 9.13 3.19
C GLN A 178 -7.63 9.23 4.72
N VAL A 179 -7.88 8.11 5.39
CA VAL A 179 -7.86 8.01 6.87
C VAL A 179 -6.69 7.13 7.28
N ASN A 180 -5.77 7.69 8.08
CA ASN A 180 -4.53 7.03 8.47
C ASN A 180 -4.56 6.73 9.97
N HIS A 181 -4.88 5.49 10.34
CA HIS A 181 -4.90 5.05 11.73
C HIS A 181 -3.49 4.75 12.25
N PRO A 182 -3.15 5.14 13.49
CA PRO A 182 -1.81 4.97 14.05
C PRO A 182 -1.49 3.55 14.53
N ASP A 183 -2.49 2.68 14.67
CA ASP A 183 -2.27 1.28 15.02
C ASP A 183 -1.96 0.44 13.77
N ALA A 184 -1.02 -0.49 13.84
CA ALA A 184 -0.31 -0.97 15.03
C ALA A 184 1.15 -0.43 15.14
N HIS A 185 1.42 0.87 14.90
CA HIS A 185 2.78 1.40 15.05
C HIS A 185 3.29 1.24 16.48
N ALA A 186 4.57 0.92 16.64
CA ALA A 186 5.22 0.90 17.96
C ALA A 186 5.20 2.30 18.63
N PRO A 187 5.11 2.42 19.98
CA PRO A 187 5.06 1.31 20.95
C PRO A 187 3.72 0.56 20.90
N PHE A 188 3.78 -0.77 21.03
CA PHE A 188 2.59 -1.62 21.07
C PHE A 188 1.90 -1.47 22.43
N ILE A 189 0.91 -0.57 22.50
CA ILE A 189 0.16 -0.28 23.73
C ILE A 189 -0.97 -1.31 23.87
N ALA A 190 -0.93 -2.10 24.94
CA ALA A 190 -1.86 -3.20 25.16
C ALA A 190 -3.34 -2.77 25.18
N GLN A 191 -3.65 -1.64 25.82
CA GLN A 191 -5.01 -1.12 25.91
C GLN A 191 -5.02 0.41 25.91
N VAL A 192 -5.95 1.02 25.18
CA VAL A 192 -6.20 2.47 25.14
C VAL A 192 -7.70 2.70 25.15
N ASP A 193 -8.19 3.60 26.03
CA ASP A 193 -9.61 3.94 26.16
C ASP A 193 -10.52 2.70 26.33
N GLY A 194 -10.03 1.65 27.06
CA GLY A 194 -10.72 0.40 27.26
C GLY A 194 -10.69 -0.58 26.09
N LEU A 195 -9.99 -0.27 24.97
CA LEU A 195 -9.88 -1.13 23.80
C LEU A 195 -8.48 -1.74 23.63
N PRO A 196 -8.40 -3.05 23.27
CA PRO A 196 -9.50 -4.01 23.24
C PRO A 196 -10.03 -4.27 24.65
N GLU A 197 -11.31 -4.64 24.81
CA GLU A 197 -11.93 -4.87 26.12
C GLU A 197 -11.19 -5.93 26.95
N LYS A 198 -10.67 -6.96 26.27
CA LYS A 198 -9.89 -8.05 26.87
C LYS A 198 -8.53 -8.16 26.19
N PRO A 199 -7.53 -7.43 26.68
CA PRO A 199 -6.19 -7.52 26.12
C PRO A 199 -5.57 -8.89 26.27
N LEU A 200 -4.92 -9.36 25.20
CA LEU A 200 -4.11 -10.58 25.19
C LEU A 200 -2.78 -10.34 25.92
N THR A 201 -2.23 -11.41 26.45
CA THR A 201 -0.89 -11.47 27.05
C THR A 201 -0.02 -12.47 26.30
N GLY A 202 1.27 -12.50 26.57
CA GLY A 202 2.16 -13.49 25.96
C GLY A 202 1.86 -14.96 26.31
N LYS A 203 0.92 -15.21 27.26
CA LYS A 203 0.43 -16.56 27.55
C LYS A 203 -0.66 -17.03 26.58
N ASP A 204 -1.31 -16.09 25.94
CA ASP A 204 -2.48 -16.33 25.08
C ASP A 204 -2.09 -16.54 23.61
N VAL A 205 -0.82 -16.27 23.25
CA VAL A 205 -0.35 -16.28 21.87
C VAL A 205 1.00 -16.96 21.73
N ASP A 206 1.29 -17.46 20.53
CA ASP A 206 2.63 -17.71 20.06
C ASP A 206 3.18 -16.45 19.38
N ALA A 207 4.51 -16.36 19.28
CA ALA A 207 5.15 -15.28 18.54
C ALA A 207 4.77 -15.36 17.04
N LEU A 208 4.84 -14.22 16.35
CA LEU A 208 4.52 -14.16 14.92
C LEU A 208 5.30 -15.23 14.14
N PRO A 209 4.65 -16.00 13.25
CA PRO A 209 5.22 -17.21 12.69
C PRO A 209 6.49 -16.99 11.87
N TYR A 210 6.66 -15.82 11.25
CA TYR A 210 7.86 -15.48 10.48
C TYR A 210 9.09 -15.15 11.37
N MET A 211 8.94 -15.11 12.70
CA MET A 211 10.08 -15.06 13.63
C MET A 211 10.60 -16.46 13.97
N VAL A 212 9.73 -17.48 13.95
CA VAL A 212 9.98 -18.89 14.29
C VAL A 212 10.44 -19.12 15.75
N LEU A 213 10.63 -18.10 16.53
CA LEU A 213 11.12 -18.12 17.91
C LEU A 213 10.03 -17.71 18.88
N ASN A 214 9.91 -18.40 20.01
CA ASN A 214 8.83 -18.27 20.98
C ASN A 214 9.30 -17.84 22.39
N SER A 215 10.34 -16.98 22.48
CA SER A 215 10.75 -16.45 23.77
C SER A 215 9.63 -15.62 24.41
N LYS A 216 9.66 -15.50 25.76
CA LYS A 216 8.65 -14.70 26.49
C LYS A 216 8.54 -13.27 25.93
N LYS A 217 9.67 -12.61 25.63
CA LYS A 217 9.66 -11.24 25.08
C LYS A 217 8.97 -11.16 23.73
N LEU A 218 9.20 -12.15 22.83
CA LEU A 218 8.57 -12.20 21.51
C LEU A 218 7.06 -12.45 21.62
N LYS A 219 6.65 -13.32 22.52
CA LYS A 219 5.23 -13.59 22.80
C LYS A 219 4.53 -12.36 23.38
N ASP A 220 5.15 -11.67 24.35
CA ASP A 220 4.61 -10.43 24.92
C ASP A 220 4.50 -9.32 23.86
N ALA A 221 5.51 -9.17 22.98
CA ALA A 221 5.48 -8.22 21.89
C ALA A 221 4.37 -8.54 20.88
N THR A 222 4.19 -9.82 20.53
CA THR A 222 3.12 -10.29 19.63
C THR A 222 1.74 -10.06 20.24
N ALA A 223 1.55 -10.36 21.53
CA ALA A 223 0.29 -10.11 22.22
C ALA A 223 -0.08 -8.61 22.18
N ASN A 224 0.87 -7.74 22.46
CA ASN A 224 0.65 -6.30 22.43
C ASN A 224 0.38 -5.79 21.00
N TYR A 225 1.06 -6.34 19.98
CA TYR A 225 0.77 -6.07 18.60
C TYR A 225 -0.65 -6.50 18.20
N TYR A 226 -1.08 -7.70 18.61
CA TYR A 226 -2.45 -8.18 18.38
C TYR A 226 -3.50 -7.32 19.10
N ASN A 227 -3.20 -6.83 20.30
CA ASN A 227 -4.05 -5.86 20.99
C ASN A 227 -4.22 -4.56 20.20
N CYS A 228 -3.15 -4.08 19.55
CA CYS A 228 -3.24 -2.95 18.63
C CYS A 228 -4.13 -3.26 17.43
N MET A 229 -4.05 -4.47 16.86
CA MET A 229 -4.88 -4.90 15.73
C MET A 229 -6.36 -4.99 16.09
N MET A 230 -6.70 -5.55 17.25
CA MET A 230 -8.08 -5.62 17.74
C MET A 230 -8.66 -4.23 18.02
N ARG A 231 -7.86 -3.30 18.56
CA ARG A 231 -8.26 -1.92 18.77
C ARG A 231 -8.46 -1.17 17.45
N LEU A 232 -7.56 -1.36 16.49
CA LEU A 232 -7.67 -0.83 15.14
C LEU A 232 -8.98 -1.24 14.47
N ASP A 233 -9.34 -2.53 14.59
CA ASP A 233 -10.59 -3.07 14.07
C ASP A 233 -11.82 -2.32 14.60
N SER A 234 -11.85 -2.03 15.90
CA SER A 234 -12.93 -1.25 16.51
C SER A 234 -13.06 0.15 15.91
N TYR A 235 -11.94 0.86 15.69
CA TYR A 235 -11.95 2.20 15.09
C TYR A 235 -12.30 2.18 13.60
N ILE A 236 -11.98 1.10 12.89
CA ILE A 236 -12.45 0.91 11.52
C ILE A 236 -13.95 0.69 11.48
N GLY A 237 -14.50 -0.06 12.45
CA GLY A 237 -15.94 -0.19 12.63
C GLY A 237 -16.63 1.16 12.78
N ASP A 238 -16.13 2.02 13.66
CA ASP A 238 -16.66 3.38 13.87
C ASP A 238 -16.60 4.22 12.56
N LEU A 239 -15.51 4.09 11.79
CA LEU A 239 -15.35 4.81 10.52
C LEU A 239 -16.37 4.33 9.46
N ILE A 240 -16.59 3.02 9.36
CA ILE A 240 -17.60 2.46 8.42
C ILE A 240 -19.01 2.88 8.83
N GLU A 241 -19.33 2.90 10.11
CA GLU A 241 -20.62 3.42 10.61
C GLU A 241 -20.79 4.93 10.31
N ALA A 242 -19.73 5.72 10.45
CA ALA A 242 -19.74 7.14 10.04
C ALA A 242 -20.03 7.30 8.54
N LEU A 243 -19.43 6.45 7.68
CA LEU A 243 -19.73 6.44 6.25
C LEU A 243 -21.19 6.08 5.96
N LYS A 244 -21.75 5.07 6.65
CA LYS A 244 -23.18 4.71 6.52
C LYS A 244 -24.09 5.86 6.93
N LYS A 245 -23.84 6.49 8.08
CA LYS A 245 -24.58 7.66 8.57
C LYS A 245 -24.58 8.84 7.61
N SER A 246 -23.47 9.04 6.87
CA SER A 246 -23.39 10.08 5.84
C SER A 246 -24.31 9.83 4.62
N GLY A 247 -24.93 8.65 4.51
CA GLY A 247 -25.77 8.24 3.37
C GLY A 247 -24.99 7.98 2.07
N LYS A 248 -23.66 7.86 2.14
CA LYS A 248 -22.81 7.71 0.94
C LYS A 248 -22.18 6.31 0.79
N TYR A 249 -22.49 5.39 1.71
CA TYR A 249 -21.90 4.05 1.77
C TYR A 249 -22.02 3.30 0.43
N ASP A 250 -23.20 3.23 -0.16
CA ASP A 250 -23.43 2.45 -1.39
C ASP A 250 -22.66 3.01 -2.61
N ASN A 251 -22.43 4.33 -2.66
CA ASN A 251 -21.67 4.96 -3.74
C ASN A 251 -20.19 5.22 -3.36
N THR A 252 -19.61 4.41 -2.48
CA THR A 252 -18.22 4.56 -2.05
C THR A 252 -17.39 3.33 -2.37
N PHE A 253 -16.27 3.53 -3.07
CA PHE A 253 -15.22 2.54 -3.24
C PHE A 253 -14.31 2.59 -2.02
N ILE A 254 -14.27 1.52 -1.23
CA ILE A 254 -13.54 1.42 0.03
C ILE A 254 -12.31 0.57 -0.18
N VAL A 255 -11.14 1.07 0.22
CA VAL A 255 -9.88 0.35 0.20
C VAL A 255 -9.24 0.40 1.57
N TYR A 256 -8.89 -0.77 2.13
CA TYR A 256 -8.11 -0.91 3.35
C TYR A 256 -6.77 -1.56 3.05
N ILE A 257 -5.68 -0.97 3.58
CA ILE A 257 -4.32 -1.54 3.55
C ILE A 257 -3.56 -1.27 4.85
N GLY A 258 -2.54 -2.11 5.12
CA GLY A 258 -1.40 -1.74 5.97
C GLY A 258 -0.36 -0.96 5.16
N ASP A 259 0.36 0.00 5.78
CA ASP A 259 1.42 0.73 5.07
C ASP A 259 2.70 -0.11 4.90
N HIS A 260 2.95 -1.11 5.73
CA HIS A 260 3.92 -2.21 5.62
C HIS A 260 3.73 -3.16 6.81
N GLY A 261 4.49 -4.26 6.87
CA GLY A 261 4.40 -5.25 7.95
C GLY A 261 4.83 -4.73 9.33
N ALA A 262 4.57 -5.53 10.37
CA ALA A 262 4.78 -5.17 11.78
C ALA A 262 6.22 -4.75 12.10
N ASP A 263 6.37 -3.79 13.02
CA ASP A 263 7.68 -3.34 13.52
C ASP A 263 8.25 -4.35 14.53
N ILE A 264 8.64 -5.50 14.02
CA ILE A 264 9.19 -6.61 14.79
C ILE A 264 10.28 -7.32 13.95
N LEU A 265 10.96 -8.33 14.53
CA LEU A 265 11.98 -9.11 13.82
C LEU A 265 11.45 -9.69 12.51
N ARG A 266 12.24 -9.58 11.42
CA ARG A 266 11.91 -10.03 10.06
C ARG A 266 10.68 -9.33 9.43
N GLY A 267 10.13 -8.34 10.11
CA GLY A 267 9.03 -7.48 9.65
C GLY A 267 9.54 -6.18 9.01
N LYS A 268 9.02 -5.04 9.45
CA LYS A 268 9.41 -3.69 9.00
C LYS A 268 10.92 -3.56 8.84
N ARG A 269 11.37 -2.78 7.86
CA ARG A 269 12.78 -2.56 7.51
C ARG A 269 13.48 -3.77 6.88
N THR A 270 12.74 -4.76 6.41
CA THR A 270 13.30 -5.90 5.69
C THR A 270 12.60 -6.10 4.34
N SER A 271 13.24 -6.86 3.46
CA SER A 271 12.63 -7.32 2.22
C SER A 271 11.93 -8.68 2.35
N TYR A 272 11.86 -9.26 3.57
CA TYR A 272 11.17 -10.51 3.83
C TYR A 272 9.64 -10.35 3.80
N GLU A 273 8.90 -11.46 3.65
CA GLU A 273 7.43 -11.45 3.58
C GLU A 273 6.81 -10.72 4.78
N GLY A 274 7.30 -10.95 6.00
CA GLY A 274 6.80 -10.25 7.19
C GLY A 274 6.93 -8.72 7.15
N GLY A 275 7.82 -8.18 6.29
CA GLY A 275 7.96 -6.74 6.08
C GLY A 275 7.14 -6.20 4.92
N VAL A 276 7.10 -6.91 3.80
CA VAL A 276 6.55 -6.39 2.55
C VAL A 276 5.13 -6.85 2.25
N GLN A 277 4.66 -7.97 2.82
CA GLN A 277 3.28 -8.44 2.65
C GLN A 277 2.35 -7.67 3.59
N ILE A 278 1.24 -7.21 3.05
CA ILE A 278 0.24 -6.42 3.77
C ILE A 278 -1.18 -6.95 3.53
N PRO A 279 -2.14 -6.66 4.41
CA PRO A 279 -3.53 -6.85 4.10
C PRO A 279 -3.97 -5.86 3.03
N MET A 280 -4.83 -6.32 2.11
CA MET A 280 -5.53 -5.46 1.16
C MET A 280 -6.95 -5.96 0.97
N ILE A 281 -7.92 -5.11 1.32
CA ILE A 281 -9.35 -5.37 1.19
C ILE A 281 -9.96 -4.26 0.35
N LEU A 282 -10.72 -4.62 -0.68
CA LEU A 282 -11.49 -3.71 -1.51
C LEU A 282 -12.97 -4.03 -1.38
N SER A 283 -13.81 -3.03 -1.14
CA SER A 283 -15.26 -3.17 -1.09
C SER A 283 -15.94 -2.06 -1.88
N TRP A 284 -17.01 -2.42 -2.58
CA TRP A 284 -17.85 -1.46 -3.32
C TRP A 284 -19.32 -1.83 -3.13
N PRO A 285 -19.93 -1.46 -2.00
CA PRO A 285 -21.24 -1.99 -1.57
C PRO A 285 -22.32 -1.88 -2.62
N GLY A 286 -22.49 -0.73 -3.26
CA GLY A 286 -23.55 -0.51 -4.26
C GLY A 286 -23.36 -1.22 -5.60
N LYS A 287 -22.22 -1.86 -5.83
CA LYS A 287 -21.99 -2.67 -7.05
C LYS A 287 -22.36 -4.14 -6.86
N ASN A 288 -22.83 -4.55 -5.65
CA ASN A 288 -23.23 -5.94 -5.33
C ASN A 288 -22.26 -7.01 -5.85
N LEU A 289 -20.97 -6.75 -5.69
CA LEU A 289 -19.91 -7.66 -6.12
C LEU A 289 -19.85 -8.84 -5.13
N ASN A 290 -19.78 -10.07 -5.65
CA ASN A 290 -19.63 -11.24 -4.81
C ASN A 290 -18.26 -11.28 -4.15
N PHE A 291 -18.21 -11.63 -2.86
CA PHE A 291 -16.97 -11.86 -2.14
C PHE A 291 -16.02 -12.79 -2.90
N LYS A 292 -14.76 -12.41 -2.97
CA LYS A 292 -13.70 -13.25 -3.55
C LYS A 292 -12.38 -13.11 -2.80
N ARG A 293 -11.73 -14.25 -2.61
CA ARG A 293 -10.30 -14.30 -2.28
C ARG A 293 -9.48 -14.32 -3.56
N LEU A 294 -8.65 -13.33 -3.75
CA LEU A 294 -7.83 -13.14 -4.94
C LEU A 294 -6.37 -13.52 -4.64
N LYS A 295 -5.81 -14.38 -5.49
CA LYS A 295 -4.43 -14.92 -5.34
C LYS A 295 -3.43 -14.27 -6.29
N GLU A 296 -3.86 -13.27 -7.01
CA GLU A 296 -3.02 -12.48 -7.90
C GLU A 296 -2.00 -11.68 -7.09
N LEU A 297 -0.79 -11.54 -7.66
CA LEU A 297 0.25 -10.69 -7.08
C LEU A 297 -0.10 -9.23 -7.32
N VAL A 298 -0.40 -8.49 -6.26
CA VAL A 298 -0.74 -7.06 -6.34
C VAL A 298 0.21 -6.23 -5.49
N SER A 299 0.44 -4.99 -5.90
CA SER A 299 1.33 -4.06 -5.22
C SER A 299 0.59 -2.77 -4.87
N THR A 300 1.02 -2.08 -3.82
CA THR A 300 0.44 -0.78 -3.48
C THR A 300 0.64 0.29 -4.54
N ILE A 301 1.62 0.14 -5.46
CA ILE A 301 1.73 1.02 -6.65
C ILE A 301 0.56 0.86 -7.63
N ASP A 302 -0.27 -0.17 -7.49
CA ASP A 302 -1.47 -0.40 -8.29
C ASP A 302 -2.64 0.50 -7.83
N LEU A 303 -2.55 1.10 -6.63
CA LEU A 303 -3.63 1.91 -6.06
C LEU A 303 -3.85 3.21 -6.84
N TYR A 304 -2.79 3.90 -7.25
CA TYR A 304 -2.97 5.13 -8.02
C TYR A 304 -3.67 4.88 -9.36
N PRO A 305 -3.22 3.95 -10.25
CA PRO A 305 -3.97 3.62 -11.45
C PRO A 305 -5.38 3.09 -11.17
N THR A 306 -5.61 2.38 -10.04
CA THR A 306 -6.95 1.94 -9.64
C THR A 306 -7.88 3.11 -9.31
N PHE A 307 -7.41 4.09 -8.54
CA PHE A 307 -8.25 5.25 -8.19
C PHE A 307 -8.52 6.16 -9.39
N LEU A 308 -7.57 6.26 -10.33
CA LEU A 308 -7.83 6.93 -11.62
C LEU A 308 -8.94 6.20 -12.40
N ASP A 309 -8.87 4.88 -12.49
CA ASP A 309 -9.85 4.05 -13.19
C ASP A 309 -11.23 4.12 -12.54
N VAL A 310 -11.32 4.06 -11.19
CA VAL A 310 -12.55 4.26 -10.41
C VAL A 310 -13.17 5.64 -10.69
N ALA A 311 -12.35 6.66 -10.87
CA ALA A 311 -12.79 8.02 -11.18
C ALA A 311 -13.12 8.25 -12.66
N GLY A 312 -12.92 7.24 -13.52
CA GLY A 312 -13.10 7.34 -14.98
C GLY A 312 -12.02 8.19 -15.66
N LEU A 313 -10.81 8.23 -15.09
CA LEU A 313 -9.68 9.01 -15.60
C LEU A 313 -8.70 8.12 -16.38
N PRO A 314 -8.00 8.66 -17.38
CA PRO A 314 -6.99 7.91 -18.09
C PRO A 314 -5.81 7.55 -17.19
N ILE A 315 -5.31 6.33 -17.34
CA ILE A 315 -4.13 5.83 -16.61
C ILE A 315 -2.89 6.19 -17.43
N PRO A 316 -1.95 6.97 -16.86
CA PRO A 316 -0.71 7.32 -17.54
C PRO A 316 0.17 6.10 -17.82
N GLU A 317 0.74 6.01 -19.04
CA GLU A 317 1.58 4.89 -19.47
C GLU A 317 2.89 4.74 -18.69
N TYR A 318 3.38 5.83 -18.05
CA TYR A 318 4.60 5.77 -17.25
C TYR A 318 4.44 5.04 -15.91
N LEU A 319 3.20 4.78 -15.46
CA LEU A 319 2.94 4.09 -14.20
C LEU A 319 3.29 2.61 -14.32
N PRO A 320 4.16 2.07 -13.46
CA PRO A 320 4.50 0.64 -13.45
C PRO A 320 3.37 -0.23 -12.90
N GLY A 321 2.46 0.37 -12.11
CA GLY A 321 1.28 -0.29 -11.55
C GLY A 321 0.17 -0.49 -12.59
N LYS A 322 -0.82 -1.31 -12.22
CA LYS A 322 -2.01 -1.61 -13.05
C LYS A 322 -3.27 -1.41 -12.23
N SER A 323 -4.37 -0.96 -12.85
CA SER A 323 -5.67 -0.93 -12.18
C SER A 323 -6.07 -2.33 -11.68
N LEU A 324 -6.57 -2.39 -10.45
CA LEU A 324 -7.10 -3.61 -9.85
C LEU A 324 -8.54 -3.92 -10.29
N LEU A 325 -9.26 -2.94 -10.88
CA LEU A 325 -10.66 -3.13 -11.28
C LEU A 325 -10.90 -4.33 -12.20
N PRO A 326 -10.02 -4.67 -13.17
CA PRO A 326 -10.19 -5.87 -13.97
C PRO A 326 -10.19 -7.18 -13.17
N LEU A 327 -9.51 -7.22 -12.00
CA LEU A 327 -9.51 -8.41 -11.10
C LEU A 327 -10.84 -8.58 -10.36
N LEU A 328 -11.59 -7.50 -10.15
CA LEU A 328 -12.88 -7.52 -9.48
C LEU A 328 -13.99 -8.07 -10.39
N ASN A 329 -13.79 -8.03 -11.70
CA ASN A 329 -14.70 -8.60 -12.68
C ASN A 329 -14.43 -10.12 -12.85
N GLU A 330 -15.46 -10.88 -13.21
CA GLU A 330 -15.35 -12.35 -13.36
C GLU A 330 -14.51 -12.81 -14.55
N LYS A 331 -14.05 -11.90 -15.40
CA LYS A 331 -13.31 -12.21 -16.62
C LYS A 331 -11.90 -12.68 -16.28
N LYS A 332 -11.49 -13.82 -16.84
CA LYS A 332 -10.11 -14.28 -16.79
C LYS A 332 -9.20 -13.27 -17.51
N ILE A 333 -8.29 -12.66 -16.78
CA ILE A 333 -7.35 -11.68 -17.31
C ILE A 333 -5.92 -12.20 -17.29
N ASN A 334 -5.09 -11.67 -18.18
CA ASN A 334 -3.65 -11.90 -18.16
C ASN A 334 -3.02 -10.92 -17.15
N TRP A 335 -2.76 -11.42 -15.93
CA TRP A 335 -2.16 -10.64 -14.86
C TRP A 335 -0.64 -10.83 -14.83
N ARG A 336 0.07 -10.01 -14.03
CA ARG A 336 1.53 -10.09 -13.90
C ARG A 336 1.98 -11.44 -13.34
N LYS A 337 3.07 -11.97 -13.89
CA LYS A 337 3.76 -13.17 -13.38
C LYS A 337 4.73 -12.83 -12.26
N TYR A 338 5.31 -11.62 -12.27
CA TYR A 338 6.32 -11.17 -11.34
C TYR A 338 5.90 -9.89 -10.62
N LEU A 339 6.36 -9.77 -9.37
CA LEU A 339 6.21 -8.57 -8.55
C LEU A 339 7.57 -8.21 -7.97
N PHE A 340 7.82 -6.91 -7.82
CA PHE A 340 9.09 -6.36 -7.36
C PHE A 340 8.88 -5.55 -6.10
N THR A 341 9.84 -5.65 -5.17
CA THR A 341 9.96 -4.79 -4.01
C THR A 341 11.41 -4.35 -3.85
N GLU A 342 11.64 -3.30 -3.10
CA GLU A 342 12.97 -2.77 -2.87
C GLU A 342 13.16 -2.32 -1.42
N TYR A 343 14.38 -2.16 -1.02
CA TYR A 343 14.74 -1.50 0.22
C TYR A 343 15.96 -0.63 -0.02
N HIS A 344 16.04 0.55 0.61
CA HIS A 344 17.20 1.42 0.61
C HIS A 344 17.67 1.64 2.05
N LEU A 345 16.82 2.28 2.82
CA LEU A 345 16.96 2.53 4.24
C LEU A 345 15.58 2.89 4.79
N HIS A 346 15.42 2.83 6.09
CA HIS A 346 14.29 3.45 6.77
C HIS A 346 14.75 4.80 7.34
N SER A 347 15.85 4.78 8.07
CA SER A 347 16.55 5.96 8.59
C SER A 347 18.07 5.78 8.42
N ASN A 348 18.86 6.73 8.85
CA ASN A 348 20.33 6.61 8.78
C ASN A 348 20.92 5.51 9.66
N HIS A 349 20.12 4.94 10.59
CA HIS A 349 20.53 3.79 11.40
C HIS A 349 20.62 2.47 10.60
N ASN A 350 19.93 2.37 9.47
CA ASN A 350 19.74 1.09 8.79
C ASN A 350 19.77 1.19 7.25
N PRO A 351 20.79 1.81 6.66
CA PRO A 351 20.98 1.79 5.22
C PRO A 351 21.46 0.40 4.79
N TYR A 352 20.69 -0.31 3.98
CA TYR A 352 21.10 -1.57 3.36
C TYR A 352 20.29 -1.84 2.10
N PRO A 353 20.69 -1.29 0.93
CA PRO A 353 19.94 -1.45 -0.30
C PRO A 353 19.72 -2.91 -0.69
N GLN A 354 18.49 -3.25 -1.03
CA GLN A 354 18.09 -4.57 -1.55
C GLN A 354 17.13 -4.40 -2.72
N ARG A 355 17.08 -5.40 -3.62
CA ARG A 355 16.08 -5.51 -4.68
C ARG A 355 15.53 -6.91 -4.69
N THR A 356 14.21 -7.02 -4.87
CA THR A 356 13.57 -8.32 -4.91
C THR A 356 12.72 -8.52 -6.14
N VAL A 357 12.61 -9.75 -6.56
CA VAL A 357 11.60 -10.22 -7.51
C VAL A 357 10.99 -11.51 -6.99
N ARG A 358 9.68 -11.63 -7.14
CA ARG A 358 8.98 -12.86 -6.83
C ARG A 358 8.02 -13.26 -7.95
N ASN A 359 7.76 -14.56 -8.05
CA ASN A 359 6.59 -15.12 -8.72
C ASN A 359 5.64 -15.75 -7.68
N ASN A 360 4.73 -16.61 -8.12
CA ASN A 360 3.79 -17.27 -7.21
C ASN A 360 4.42 -18.24 -6.21
N ARG A 361 5.66 -18.67 -6.43
CA ARG A 361 6.33 -19.68 -5.62
C ARG A 361 7.70 -19.24 -5.11
N TYR A 362 8.52 -18.65 -5.95
CA TYR A 362 9.91 -18.33 -5.63
C TYR A 362 10.09 -16.83 -5.47
N LYS A 363 10.99 -16.46 -4.55
CA LYS A 363 11.44 -15.08 -4.33
C LYS A 363 12.95 -15.03 -4.33
N LEU A 364 13.49 -14.05 -5.05
CA LEU A 364 14.90 -13.70 -5.09
C LEU A 364 15.10 -12.33 -4.41
N ILE A 365 16.07 -12.26 -3.49
CA ILE A 365 16.59 -11.02 -2.92
C ILE A 365 18.01 -10.85 -3.44
N TRP A 366 18.31 -9.68 -3.99
CA TRP A 366 19.64 -9.28 -4.36
C TRP A 366 20.17 -8.24 -3.39
N ASN A 367 21.36 -8.49 -2.83
CA ASN A 367 22.07 -7.67 -1.87
C ASN A 367 23.35 -7.08 -2.51
N PRO A 368 23.28 -5.85 -3.08
CA PRO A 368 24.47 -5.24 -3.73
C PRO A 368 25.64 -5.01 -2.76
N LEU A 369 25.37 -4.88 -1.46
CA LEU A 369 26.36 -4.69 -0.40
C LEU A 369 26.77 -6.00 0.30
N SER A 370 26.63 -7.15 -0.37
CA SER A 370 27.08 -8.43 0.22
C SER A 370 28.53 -8.34 0.66
N GLY A 371 28.82 -8.89 1.86
CA GLY A 371 30.12 -8.74 2.54
C GLY A 371 30.20 -7.56 3.52
N THR A 372 29.16 -6.70 3.55
CA THR A 372 28.96 -5.68 4.58
C THR A 372 27.87 -6.15 5.53
N GLU A 373 28.06 -5.98 6.83
CA GLU A 373 27.06 -6.28 7.83
C GLU A 373 25.85 -5.35 7.67
N ASN A 374 24.64 -5.91 7.80
CA ASN A 374 23.41 -5.14 7.72
C ASN A 374 23.09 -4.45 9.05
N PRO A 375 23.25 -3.12 9.16
CA PRO A 375 23.02 -2.40 10.41
C PRO A 375 21.57 -2.44 10.88
N GLY A 376 20.64 -2.77 9.98
CA GLY A 376 19.21 -2.94 10.31
C GLY A 376 18.94 -4.11 11.25
N TYR A 377 19.83 -5.10 11.29
CA TYR A 377 19.72 -6.23 12.20
C TYR A 377 19.82 -5.80 13.66
N GLU A 378 20.94 -5.18 14.05
CA GLU A 378 21.18 -4.68 15.40
C GLU A 378 20.15 -3.62 15.82
N PHE A 379 19.79 -2.74 14.89
CA PHE A 379 18.77 -1.74 15.14
C PHE A 379 17.43 -2.38 15.54
N THR A 380 16.99 -3.44 14.85
CA THR A 380 15.73 -4.12 15.16
C THR A 380 15.77 -4.81 16.50
N LEU A 381 16.88 -5.48 16.84
CA LEU A 381 17.06 -6.14 18.15
C LEU A 381 16.96 -5.13 19.30
N SER A 382 17.68 -4.02 19.20
CA SER A 382 17.85 -3.05 20.30
C SER A 382 16.64 -2.11 20.45
N HIS A 383 15.99 -1.69 19.35
CA HIS A 383 14.94 -0.68 19.38
C HIS A 383 13.54 -1.24 19.63
N THR A 384 13.17 -2.28 18.91
CA THR A 384 11.78 -2.76 18.91
C THR A 384 11.54 -3.82 19.96
N VAL A 385 12.31 -4.90 19.93
CA VAL A 385 12.10 -6.05 20.83
C VAL A 385 12.92 -5.92 22.12
N LYS A 386 14.03 -5.18 22.08
CA LYS A 386 14.98 -4.99 23.18
C LYS A 386 15.50 -6.34 23.73
N ILE A 387 15.96 -7.17 22.83
CA ILE A 387 16.49 -8.51 23.06
C ILE A 387 17.94 -8.59 22.54
N SER A 388 18.83 -9.26 23.27
CA SER A 388 20.16 -9.55 22.76
C SER A 388 20.11 -10.70 21.75
N GLU A 389 21.09 -10.78 20.85
CA GLU A 389 21.22 -11.89 19.90
C GLU A 389 21.36 -13.24 20.64
N GLU A 390 22.13 -13.28 21.73
CA GLU A 390 22.30 -14.45 22.58
C GLU A 390 20.97 -14.94 23.17
N GLU A 391 20.19 -14.02 23.77
CA GLU A 391 18.86 -14.32 24.31
C GLU A 391 17.89 -14.78 23.22
N LEU A 392 17.92 -14.11 22.04
CA LEU A 392 17.08 -14.43 20.89
C LEU A 392 17.32 -15.86 20.39
N LEU A 393 18.58 -16.25 20.22
CA LEU A 393 18.97 -17.49 19.56
C LEU A 393 19.25 -18.65 20.55
N LYS A 394 19.04 -18.45 21.85
CA LYS A 394 19.35 -19.40 22.90
C LYS A 394 18.81 -20.82 22.61
N ASP A 395 17.55 -20.89 22.26
CA ASP A 395 16.83 -22.18 22.03
C ASP A 395 16.58 -22.45 20.54
N ALA A 396 17.21 -21.66 19.64
CA ALA A 396 17.06 -21.81 18.20
C ALA A 396 17.82 -23.03 17.67
N ASP A 397 17.21 -23.74 16.72
CA ASP A 397 17.90 -24.75 15.94
C ASP A 397 18.91 -24.14 14.95
N GLN A 398 19.71 -24.98 14.30
CA GLN A 398 20.75 -24.51 13.38
C GLN A 398 20.19 -23.82 12.14
N LYS A 399 19.02 -24.22 11.64
CA LYS A 399 18.37 -23.58 10.47
C LYS A 399 17.97 -22.15 10.81
N VAL A 400 17.36 -21.95 11.98
CA VAL A 400 16.98 -20.62 12.47
C VAL A 400 18.20 -19.74 12.74
N LYS A 401 19.23 -20.28 13.41
CA LYS A 401 20.50 -19.56 13.63
C LYS A 401 21.14 -19.09 12.31
N ASN A 402 21.16 -19.98 11.31
CA ASN A 402 21.68 -19.63 9.99
C ASN A 402 20.87 -18.51 9.31
N ALA A 403 19.52 -18.55 9.40
CA ALA A 403 18.67 -17.53 8.79
C ALA A 403 18.90 -16.15 9.44
N TYR A 404 19.02 -16.08 10.76
CA TYR A 404 19.34 -14.82 11.45
C TYR A 404 20.78 -14.35 11.17
N PHE A 405 21.73 -15.28 11.05
CA PHE A 405 23.10 -14.96 10.61
C PHE A 405 23.10 -14.36 9.19
N LEU A 406 22.31 -14.92 8.24
CA LEU A 406 22.18 -14.39 6.88
C LEU A 406 21.44 -13.04 6.86
N MET A 407 20.52 -12.79 7.78
CA MET A 407 19.88 -11.47 7.92
C MET A 407 20.88 -10.40 8.37
N LYS A 408 21.84 -10.76 9.25
CA LYS A 408 22.92 -9.90 9.71
C LYS A 408 24.00 -9.74 8.64
N ASN A 409 24.37 -10.82 7.97
CA ASN A 409 25.45 -10.90 6.97
C ASN A 409 24.89 -11.40 5.62
N PRO A 410 24.10 -10.58 4.89
CA PRO A 410 23.44 -11.04 3.69
C PRO A 410 24.41 -11.47 2.59
N PRO A 411 24.22 -12.65 1.98
CA PRO A 411 24.93 -13.04 0.76
C PRO A 411 24.45 -12.23 -0.42
N GLU A 412 25.16 -12.28 -1.56
CA GLU A 412 24.76 -11.52 -2.75
C GLU A 412 23.35 -11.87 -3.23
N TYR A 413 22.96 -13.14 -3.14
CA TYR A 413 21.63 -13.62 -3.51
C TYR A 413 21.03 -14.50 -2.43
N GLU A 414 19.76 -14.25 -2.15
CA GLU A 414 18.92 -15.14 -1.36
C GLU A 414 17.76 -15.61 -2.25
N LEU A 415 17.56 -16.94 -2.32
CA LEU A 415 16.47 -17.55 -3.08
C LEU A 415 15.60 -18.39 -2.16
N TYR A 416 14.30 -18.14 -2.13
CA TYR A 416 13.35 -18.83 -1.26
C TYR A 416 12.23 -19.50 -2.04
N ASP A 417 11.83 -20.71 -1.64
CA ASP A 417 10.64 -21.42 -2.12
C ASP A 417 9.47 -21.15 -1.17
N LEU A 418 8.73 -20.08 -1.39
CA LEU A 418 7.64 -19.61 -0.52
C LEU A 418 6.48 -20.61 -0.35
N LYS A 419 6.41 -21.66 -1.18
CA LYS A 419 5.44 -22.74 -0.99
C LYS A 419 5.83 -23.68 0.15
N ASN A 420 7.12 -23.97 0.29
CA ASN A 420 7.66 -24.93 1.27
C ASN A 420 8.29 -24.20 2.48
N ASP A 421 8.71 -22.95 2.30
CA ASP A 421 9.34 -22.09 3.29
C ASP A 421 8.72 -20.68 3.20
N PRO A 422 7.47 -20.49 3.64
CA PRO A 422 6.74 -19.23 3.50
C PRO A 422 7.35 -18.08 4.31
N TYR A 423 8.26 -18.40 5.23
CA TYR A 423 8.91 -17.42 6.12
C TYR A 423 10.39 -17.24 5.84
N GLU A 424 10.91 -17.81 4.73
CA GLU A 424 12.24 -17.50 4.18
C GLU A 424 13.41 -17.85 5.13
N PHE A 425 13.40 -19.08 5.68
CA PHE A 425 14.46 -19.60 6.57
C PHE A 425 15.50 -20.45 5.88
N GLU A 426 15.30 -20.85 4.62
CA GLU A 426 16.21 -21.70 3.87
C GLU A 426 16.65 -21.05 2.55
N ASN A 427 17.83 -20.45 2.54
CA ASN A 427 18.37 -19.86 1.31
C ASN A 427 18.83 -20.95 0.33
N LEU A 428 18.14 -21.05 -0.81
CA LEU A 428 18.39 -22.02 -1.87
C LEU A 428 19.33 -21.54 -2.97
N ALA A 429 19.89 -20.34 -2.89
CA ALA A 429 20.67 -19.71 -3.97
C ALA A 429 21.90 -20.53 -4.36
N ASN A 430 22.51 -21.26 -3.43
CA ASN A 430 23.68 -22.11 -3.68
C ASN A 430 23.34 -23.57 -4.04
N ASN A 431 22.06 -23.92 -4.06
CA ASN A 431 21.63 -25.28 -4.40
C ASN A 431 21.61 -25.47 -5.91
N LYS A 432 22.44 -26.40 -6.42
CA LYS A 432 22.54 -26.70 -7.87
C LYS A 432 21.20 -27.07 -8.53
N ALA A 433 20.25 -27.65 -7.78
CA ALA A 433 18.93 -27.97 -8.29
C ALA A 433 18.11 -26.73 -8.65
N ASN A 434 18.44 -25.55 -8.11
CA ASN A 434 17.70 -24.31 -8.31
C ASN A 434 18.36 -23.32 -9.29
N VAL A 435 19.44 -23.73 -9.98
CA VAL A 435 20.19 -22.85 -10.92
C VAL A 435 19.30 -22.24 -11.98
N THR A 436 18.37 -22.99 -12.55
CA THR A 436 17.47 -22.52 -13.61
C THR A 436 16.55 -21.41 -13.10
N ILE A 437 15.88 -21.62 -11.96
CA ILE A 437 14.98 -20.59 -11.40
C ILE A 437 15.75 -19.38 -10.88
N LEU A 438 16.93 -19.58 -10.30
CA LEU A 438 17.83 -18.48 -9.89
C LEU A 438 18.20 -17.60 -11.10
N SER A 439 18.63 -18.22 -12.22
CA SER A 439 18.97 -17.50 -13.45
C SER A 439 17.77 -16.77 -14.06
N GLU A 440 16.60 -17.38 -14.07
CA GLU A 440 15.35 -16.76 -14.55
C GLU A 440 15.05 -15.50 -13.73
N LEU A 441 15.01 -15.62 -12.39
CA LEU A 441 14.65 -14.50 -11.53
C LEU A 441 15.71 -13.38 -11.55
N LYS A 442 17.00 -13.70 -11.65
CA LYS A 442 18.08 -12.70 -11.86
C LYS A 442 17.85 -11.92 -13.16
N SER A 443 17.56 -12.61 -14.25
CA SER A 443 17.30 -11.96 -15.54
C SER A 443 16.09 -11.03 -15.50
N VAL A 444 15.01 -11.49 -14.85
CA VAL A 444 13.78 -10.70 -14.67
C VAL A 444 14.03 -9.48 -13.79
N LEU A 445 14.78 -9.63 -12.70
CA LEU A 445 15.13 -8.52 -11.81
C LEU A 445 15.96 -7.46 -12.54
N TRP A 446 16.99 -7.86 -13.27
CA TRP A 446 17.83 -6.94 -14.03
C TRP A 446 17.07 -6.23 -15.15
N LYS A 447 16.12 -6.93 -15.81
CA LYS A 447 15.25 -6.31 -16.80
C LYS A 447 14.41 -5.21 -16.17
N TRP A 448 13.76 -5.49 -15.02
CA TRP A 448 12.97 -4.51 -14.28
C TRP A 448 13.80 -3.30 -13.85
N GLN A 449 15.00 -3.51 -13.28
CA GLN A 449 15.89 -2.41 -12.90
C GLN A 449 16.24 -1.51 -14.08
N LYS A 450 16.49 -2.08 -15.28
CA LYS A 450 16.75 -1.30 -16.51
C LYS A 450 15.51 -0.53 -16.95
N GLU A 451 14.34 -1.17 -16.96
CA GLU A 451 13.08 -0.57 -17.43
C GLU A 451 12.61 0.56 -16.52
N THR A 452 12.87 0.45 -15.20
CA THR A 452 12.53 1.46 -14.19
C THR A 452 13.64 2.47 -13.93
N PHE A 453 14.78 2.34 -14.61
CA PHE A 453 15.96 3.20 -14.45
C PHE A 453 16.51 3.20 -13.02
N ASP A 454 16.54 2.02 -12.37
CA ASP A 454 17.08 1.87 -11.03
C ASP A 454 18.59 2.15 -11.02
N PRO A 455 19.06 3.19 -10.31
CA PRO A 455 20.47 3.54 -10.29
C PRO A 455 21.34 2.48 -9.60
N LEU A 456 20.75 1.70 -8.68
CA LEU A 456 21.47 0.71 -7.88
C LEU A 456 21.70 -0.63 -8.60
N ILE A 457 21.32 -0.75 -9.87
CA ILE A 457 21.78 -1.84 -10.74
C ILE A 457 23.30 -1.89 -10.80
N ASP A 458 23.98 -0.77 -10.58
CA ASP A 458 25.43 -0.65 -10.41
C ASP A 458 25.78 -0.76 -8.91
N LYS A 459 26.47 -1.83 -8.52
CA LYS A 459 26.91 -2.06 -7.14
C LYS A 459 27.76 -0.93 -6.57
N ASN A 460 28.59 -0.27 -7.39
CA ASN A 460 29.41 0.85 -6.95
C ASN A 460 28.56 2.04 -6.51
N LYS A 461 27.40 2.24 -7.16
CA LYS A 461 26.46 3.28 -6.75
C LYS A 461 25.75 2.93 -5.45
N ALA A 462 25.48 1.65 -5.20
CA ALA A 462 24.92 1.19 -3.93
C ALA A 462 25.93 1.41 -2.78
N ALA A 463 27.19 1.06 -2.98
CA ALA A 463 28.26 1.32 -2.02
C ALA A 463 28.42 2.83 -1.75
N LYS A 464 28.47 3.65 -2.80
CA LYS A 464 28.56 5.11 -2.67
C LYS A 464 27.37 5.72 -1.93
N LEU A 465 26.15 5.20 -2.15
CA LEU A 465 24.97 5.64 -1.40
C LEU A 465 25.09 5.29 0.08
N PHE A 466 25.57 4.08 0.40
CA PHE A 466 25.79 3.64 1.76
C PHE A 466 26.81 4.53 2.48
N ASP A 467 27.99 4.76 1.87
CA ASP A 467 29.06 5.60 2.42
C ASP A 467 28.56 7.02 2.67
N LEU A 468 27.85 7.60 1.72
CA LEU A 468 27.28 8.95 1.85
C LEU A 468 26.30 9.06 3.05
N ILE A 469 25.47 8.03 3.28
CA ILE A 469 24.56 8.02 4.42
C ILE A 469 25.35 7.90 5.73
N GLN A 470 26.43 7.12 5.75
CA GLN A 470 27.32 7.02 6.91
C GLN A 470 28.04 8.36 7.20
N GLU A 471 28.57 9.05 6.19
CA GLU A 471 29.23 10.36 6.31
C GLU A 471 28.26 11.42 6.88
N VAL A 472 27.02 11.42 6.44
CA VAL A 472 26.01 12.35 6.96
C VAL A 472 25.67 12.05 8.42
N GLY A 473 25.89 10.83 8.88
CA GLY A 473 25.66 10.41 10.27
C GLY A 473 24.22 10.60 10.73
N MET A 474 24.03 10.87 12.04
CA MET A 474 22.71 10.94 12.69
C MET A 474 22.08 12.33 12.68
N GLU A 475 22.54 13.24 11.83
CA GLU A 475 21.99 14.60 11.78
C GLU A 475 20.68 14.65 10.96
N HIS A 476 19.67 15.34 11.51
CA HIS A 476 18.40 15.61 10.85
C HIS A 476 18.48 16.86 9.94
N LYS A 477 19.44 16.91 9.02
CA LYS A 477 19.56 18.01 8.04
C LYS A 477 18.71 17.74 6.79
N PRO A 478 18.21 18.78 6.11
CA PRO A 478 17.57 18.63 4.80
C PRO A 478 18.53 17.91 3.84
N ARG A 479 18.09 16.79 3.31
CA ARG A 479 18.88 15.94 2.41
C ARG A 479 18.14 15.79 1.10
N ILE A 480 18.43 16.70 0.21
CA ILE A 480 18.36 16.35 -1.19
C ILE A 480 19.57 15.45 -1.37
N LEU A 481 19.33 14.17 -1.60
CA LEU A 481 20.40 13.25 -1.96
C LEU A 481 20.90 13.64 -3.35
N VAL A 482 21.70 14.71 -3.39
CA VAL A 482 22.24 15.26 -4.63
C VAL A 482 22.89 14.19 -5.51
N PRO A 483 23.62 13.18 -4.96
CA PRO A 483 24.10 12.07 -5.77
C PRO A 483 22.99 11.15 -6.29
N TYR A 484 21.85 11.04 -5.58
CA TYR A 484 20.72 10.24 -6.03
C TYR A 484 19.89 10.99 -7.08
N ALA A 485 19.79 12.32 -6.97
CA ALA A 485 19.14 13.18 -7.98
C ALA A 485 19.87 13.13 -9.33
N THR A 486 21.19 12.91 -9.37
CA THR A 486 21.95 12.72 -10.62
C THR A 486 21.62 11.39 -11.32
N PHE A 487 20.89 10.51 -10.68
CA PHE A 487 20.44 9.22 -11.23
C PHE A 487 18.96 9.24 -11.66
N THR A 488 18.29 10.41 -11.63
CA THR A 488 16.89 10.52 -12.02
C THR A 488 16.66 10.06 -13.45
N ASN A 489 15.52 9.41 -13.65
CA ASN A 489 15.07 9.00 -14.96
C ASN A 489 14.66 10.24 -15.79
N PRO A 490 15.35 10.57 -16.88
CA PRO A 490 15.00 11.70 -17.72
C PRO A 490 13.60 11.58 -18.39
N LYS A 491 13.02 10.36 -18.41
CA LYS A 491 11.65 10.14 -18.91
C LYS A 491 10.56 10.49 -17.90
N LEU A 492 10.89 10.68 -16.62
CA LEU A 492 9.99 11.16 -15.58
C LEU A 492 10.04 12.70 -15.43
N GLU A 493 10.45 13.43 -16.47
CA GLU A 493 10.19 14.86 -16.56
C GLU A 493 8.66 15.06 -16.66
N PHE A 494 8.03 15.24 -15.51
CA PHE A 494 6.63 15.63 -15.43
C PHE A 494 6.54 17.07 -15.93
N ASN A 495 6.40 17.23 -17.26
CA ASN A 495 6.05 18.51 -17.83
C ASN A 495 4.78 19.00 -17.17
N ASN A 496 4.78 20.24 -16.66
CA ASN A 496 3.68 20.97 -16.00
C ASN A 496 2.43 21.15 -16.89
N LYS A 497 2.10 20.19 -17.74
CA LYS A 497 0.86 20.24 -18.52
C LYS A 497 -0.23 19.58 -17.69
N PRO A 498 -1.31 20.31 -17.34
CA PRO A 498 -2.49 19.71 -16.73
C PRO A 498 -2.95 18.55 -17.65
N LEU A 499 -3.36 17.44 -17.04
CA LEU A 499 -4.04 16.37 -17.76
C LEU A 499 -5.17 17.01 -18.57
N LYS A 500 -5.08 16.98 -19.90
CA LYS A 500 -6.16 17.44 -20.75
C LYS A 500 -7.38 16.58 -20.45
N GLN A 501 -8.49 17.24 -20.09
CA GLN A 501 -9.81 16.64 -19.90
C GLN A 501 -10.27 15.91 -21.16
#